data_75e7e99b51980203c3b806c75c27d76b
#
_entry.id   75e7e99b51980203c3b806c75c27d76b
#
_cell.length_a   1.000
_cell.length_b   1.000
_cell.length_c   1.000
_cell.angle_alpha   90.00
_cell.angle_beta   90.00
_cell.angle_gamma   90.00
#
_symmetry.space_group_name_H-M   'P 1'
#
loop_
_entity.id
_entity.type
_entity.pdbx_description
1 polymer ?
#
loop_
_entity_poly.entity_id
_entity_poly.type
_entity_poly.pdbx_seq_one_letter_code
_entity_poly.pdbx_strand_id
1 'polypeptide(L)'
;MKTSILALIATAALATIARAESTVKLSNVHLCCPSCVKGVEKALAKGNRVTATCDKDAGTVTLTAADKDALQGGVDALVAAGYFGKSSSAEISLKDTSGAKDGKVASLKVNDVHLCCDKCVTAVTKALGKVKGVTGNTAEKKVTSFEVTGDFNPKEVFVALQAAGLTGKAAK
;
A
#
# COMPACT_ATOMS: atom_id res chain seq x y z
N MET A 1 -5.58 22.81 -74.66
CA MET A 1 -6.39 22.24 -73.55
C MET A 1 -5.40 21.89 -72.45
N LYS A 2 -5.36 22.68 -71.36
CA LYS A 2 -4.43 22.47 -70.20
C LYS A 2 -5.28 22.00 -69.04
N THR A 3 -5.17 20.72 -68.67
CA THR A 3 -5.83 20.13 -67.50
C THR A 3 -4.97 20.31 -66.27
N SER A 4 -5.36 21.16 -65.36
CA SER A 4 -4.75 21.35 -64.03
C SER A 4 -5.32 20.31 -63.08
N ILE A 5 -4.45 19.45 -62.59
CA ILE A 5 -4.77 18.49 -61.53
C ILE A 5 -4.49 19.15 -60.18
N LEU A 6 -5.57 19.48 -59.44
CA LEU A 6 -5.48 19.96 -58.07
C LEU A 6 -5.25 18.74 -57.12
N ALA A 7 -4.07 18.64 -56.57
CA ALA A 7 -3.77 17.63 -55.55
C ALA A 7 -4.29 18.13 -54.20
N LEU A 8 -5.29 17.47 -53.63
CA LEU A 8 -5.83 17.72 -52.30
C LEU A 8 -4.98 16.98 -51.28
N ILE A 9 -4.12 17.69 -50.57
CA ILE A 9 -3.35 17.13 -49.44
C ILE A 9 -4.22 17.12 -48.21
N ALA A 10 -4.77 15.98 -47.83
CA ALA A 10 -5.49 15.80 -46.58
C ALA A 10 -4.46 15.63 -45.44
N THR A 11 -4.27 16.70 -44.66
CA THR A 11 -3.50 16.66 -43.42
C THR A 11 -4.34 16.02 -42.32
N ALA A 12 -4.09 14.74 -42.03
CA ALA A 12 -4.64 14.06 -40.86
C ALA A 12 -3.95 14.58 -39.60
N ALA A 13 -4.63 15.46 -38.87
CA ALA A 13 -4.20 15.88 -37.54
C ALA A 13 -4.40 14.72 -36.57
N LEU A 14 -3.31 14.05 -36.16
CA LEU A 14 -3.31 13.13 -35.03
C LEU A 14 -3.54 13.97 -33.77
N ALA A 15 -4.77 14.00 -33.29
CA ALA A 15 -5.09 14.50 -31.97
C ALA A 15 -4.52 13.53 -30.93
N THR A 16 -3.36 13.83 -30.37
CA THR A 16 -2.85 13.13 -29.18
C THR A 16 -3.78 13.46 -28.02
N ILE A 17 -4.64 12.54 -27.64
CA ILE A 17 -5.45 12.64 -26.42
C ILE A 17 -4.47 12.55 -25.25
N ALA A 18 -4.08 13.69 -24.70
CA ALA A 18 -3.38 13.76 -23.44
C ALA A 18 -4.32 13.24 -22.35
N ARG A 19 -4.13 11.99 -21.93
CA ARG A 19 -4.84 11.46 -20.75
C ARG A 19 -4.30 12.22 -19.54
N ALA A 20 -5.18 12.89 -18.81
CA ALA A 20 -4.83 13.51 -17.55
C ALA A 20 -4.41 12.40 -16.56
N GLU A 21 -3.19 12.50 -16.03
CA GLU A 21 -2.73 11.60 -15.00
C GLU A 21 -3.60 11.72 -13.75
N SER A 22 -3.95 10.59 -13.18
CA SER A 22 -4.68 10.51 -11.92
C SER A 22 -3.68 10.42 -10.76
N THR A 23 -3.98 11.10 -9.65
CA THR A 23 -3.11 11.14 -8.48
C THR A 23 -3.90 10.88 -7.20
N VAL A 24 -3.31 10.09 -6.29
CA VAL A 24 -3.84 9.88 -4.93
C VAL A 24 -2.72 10.00 -3.90
N LYS A 25 -3.00 10.68 -2.79
CA LYS A 25 -2.10 10.77 -1.64
C LYS A 25 -2.57 9.81 -0.55
N LEU A 26 -1.68 8.94 -0.11
CA LEU A 26 -1.85 8.11 1.07
C LEU A 26 -1.15 8.79 2.25
N SER A 27 -1.82 8.94 3.37
CA SER A 27 -1.28 9.48 4.62
C SER A 27 -1.23 8.41 5.71
N ASN A 28 -0.49 8.66 6.78
CA ASN A 28 -0.27 7.72 7.88
C ASN A 28 0.34 6.38 7.40
N VAL A 29 1.20 6.41 6.40
CA VAL A 29 1.95 5.23 5.97
C VAL A 29 3.23 5.12 6.80
N HIS A 30 3.56 3.92 7.30
CA HIS A 30 4.76 3.72 8.12
C HIS A 30 6.03 3.75 7.25
N LEU A 31 6.66 4.94 7.14
CA LEU A 31 7.86 5.19 6.37
C LEU A 31 9.01 5.65 7.28
N CYS A 32 9.49 4.79 8.15
CA CYS A 32 10.45 5.18 9.20
C CYS A 32 11.91 5.30 8.76
N CYS A 33 12.25 4.85 7.55
CA CYS A 33 13.62 4.85 7.04
C CYS A 33 13.67 4.73 5.49
N PRO A 34 14.84 4.96 4.85
CA PRO A 34 14.98 4.81 3.40
C PRO A 34 14.63 3.39 2.88
N SER A 35 14.80 2.35 3.68
CA SER A 35 14.42 0.99 3.29
C SER A 35 12.90 0.82 3.14
N CYS A 36 12.09 1.58 3.90
CA CYS A 36 10.64 1.61 3.70
C CYS A 36 10.28 2.21 2.33
N VAL A 37 10.95 3.31 1.94
CA VAL A 37 10.76 3.94 0.62
C VAL A 37 11.11 2.97 -0.50
N LYS A 38 12.28 2.31 -0.41
CA LYS A 38 12.66 1.26 -1.36
C LYS A 38 11.67 0.09 -1.41
N GLY A 39 11.05 -0.23 -0.28
CA GLY A 39 9.99 -1.25 -0.23
C GLY A 39 8.74 -0.83 -0.99
N VAL A 40 8.33 0.44 -0.90
CA VAL A 40 7.24 1.02 -1.71
C VAL A 40 7.57 0.94 -3.20
N GLU A 41 8.75 1.40 -3.61
CA GLU A 41 9.21 1.34 -5.00
C GLU A 41 9.20 -0.10 -5.54
N LYS A 42 9.72 -1.05 -4.76
CA LYS A 42 9.73 -2.48 -5.12
C LYS A 42 8.33 -3.08 -5.25
N ALA A 43 7.39 -2.67 -4.40
CA ALA A 43 6.01 -3.13 -4.48
C ALA A 43 5.34 -2.67 -5.79
N LEU A 44 5.60 -1.43 -6.21
CA LEU A 44 5.01 -0.84 -7.41
C LEU A 44 5.68 -1.31 -8.72
N ALA A 45 6.96 -1.69 -8.68
CA ALA A 45 7.70 -2.16 -9.86
C ALA A 45 7.15 -3.45 -10.49
N LYS A 46 6.25 -4.17 -9.81
CA LYS A 46 5.68 -5.45 -10.25
C LYS A 46 4.52 -5.32 -11.27
N GLY A 47 4.61 -4.36 -12.20
CA GLY A 47 3.67 -4.28 -13.33
C GLY A 47 2.55 -3.25 -13.18
N ASN A 48 2.52 -2.49 -12.11
CA ASN A 48 1.61 -1.36 -11.96
C ASN A 48 2.25 -0.14 -12.61
N ARG A 49 1.75 0.36 -13.72
CA ARG A 49 2.20 1.60 -14.36
C ARG A 49 1.92 2.82 -13.46
N VAL A 50 2.45 2.77 -12.24
CA VAL A 50 2.26 3.73 -11.16
C VAL A 50 3.61 4.22 -10.69
N THR A 51 3.79 5.52 -10.61
CA THR A 51 4.93 6.16 -9.95
C THR A 51 4.56 6.56 -8.53
N ALA A 52 5.55 6.64 -7.64
CA ALA A 52 5.35 7.06 -6.27
C ALA A 52 6.36 8.12 -5.85
N THR A 53 5.88 9.12 -5.12
CA THR A 53 6.72 10.05 -4.36
C THR A 53 6.46 9.80 -2.88
N CYS A 54 7.52 9.49 -2.12
CA CYS A 54 7.44 9.19 -0.70
C CYS A 54 8.02 10.35 0.12
N ASP A 55 7.28 10.79 1.13
CA ASP A 55 7.78 11.67 2.19
C ASP A 55 7.80 10.87 3.50
N LYS A 56 9.00 10.43 3.92
CA LYS A 56 9.17 9.63 5.14
C LYS A 56 8.92 10.42 6.41
N ASP A 57 9.12 11.73 6.40
CA ASP A 57 8.99 12.57 7.58
C ASP A 57 7.51 12.90 7.83
N ALA A 58 6.73 13.07 6.76
CA ALA A 58 5.28 13.22 6.81
C ALA A 58 4.52 11.88 6.84
N GLY A 59 5.17 10.74 6.58
CA GLY A 59 4.52 9.44 6.47
C GLY A 59 3.51 9.38 5.31
N THR A 60 3.87 9.96 4.15
CA THR A 60 2.97 10.02 3.00
C THR A 60 3.56 9.38 1.76
N VAL A 61 2.69 8.77 0.94
CA VAL A 61 2.99 8.25 -0.39
C VAL A 61 2.01 8.87 -1.37
N THR A 62 2.52 9.60 -2.35
CA THR A 62 1.72 10.12 -3.47
C THR A 62 1.91 9.21 -4.67
N LEU A 63 0.83 8.60 -5.15
CA LEU A 63 0.82 7.74 -6.32
C LEU A 63 0.28 8.53 -7.51
N THR A 64 0.90 8.33 -8.69
CA THR A 64 0.46 8.91 -9.96
C THR A 64 0.40 7.81 -11.01
N ALA A 65 -0.70 7.74 -11.76
CA ALA A 65 -0.93 6.77 -12.82
C ALA A 65 -1.80 7.34 -13.93
N ALA A 66 -1.88 6.63 -15.06
CA ALA A 66 -2.68 7.05 -16.21
C ALA A 66 -4.20 7.05 -15.93
N ASP A 67 -4.68 6.27 -14.97
CA ASP A 67 -6.09 6.14 -14.64
C ASP A 67 -6.30 5.61 -13.19
N LYS A 68 -7.57 5.58 -12.77
CA LYS A 68 -7.97 5.14 -11.42
C LYS A 68 -7.73 3.65 -11.18
N ASP A 69 -7.91 2.82 -12.19
CA ASP A 69 -7.71 1.37 -12.04
C ASP A 69 -6.23 1.06 -11.79
N ALA A 70 -5.33 1.74 -12.49
CA ALA A 70 -3.91 1.66 -12.25
C ALA A 70 -3.55 2.17 -10.83
N LEU A 71 -4.14 3.30 -10.39
CA LEU A 71 -3.94 3.79 -9.01
C LEU A 71 -4.42 2.77 -7.98
N GLN A 72 -5.61 2.19 -8.15
CA GLN A 72 -6.12 1.17 -7.22
C GLN A 72 -5.20 -0.05 -7.21
N GLY A 73 -4.73 -0.52 -8.38
CA GLY A 73 -3.75 -1.60 -8.47
C GLY A 73 -2.44 -1.28 -7.73
N GLY A 74 -1.96 -0.03 -7.79
CA GLY A 74 -0.81 0.43 -7.03
C GLY A 74 -1.06 0.40 -5.51
N VAL A 75 -2.22 0.86 -5.07
CA VAL A 75 -2.64 0.80 -3.65
C VAL A 75 -2.73 -0.64 -3.16
N ASP A 76 -3.35 -1.53 -3.94
CA ASP A 76 -3.47 -2.95 -3.60
C ASP A 76 -2.09 -3.62 -3.50
N ALA A 77 -1.14 -3.25 -4.37
CA ALA A 77 0.25 -3.72 -4.30
C ALA A 77 0.96 -3.25 -3.02
N LEU A 78 0.73 -2.01 -2.56
CA LEU A 78 1.27 -1.51 -1.30
C LEU A 78 0.68 -2.27 -0.11
N VAL A 79 -0.64 -2.51 -0.10
CA VAL A 79 -1.30 -3.31 0.95
C VAL A 79 -0.73 -4.73 0.98
N ALA A 80 -0.55 -5.36 -0.19
CA ALA A 80 0.05 -6.70 -0.29
C ALA A 80 1.51 -6.74 0.17
N ALA A 81 2.23 -5.61 0.13
CA ALA A 81 3.60 -5.47 0.61
C ALA A 81 3.70 -5.06 2.10
N GLY A 82 2.59 -5.04 2.83
CA GLY A 82 2.56 -4.76 4.27
C GLY A 82 2.45 -3.28 4.64
N TYR A 83 2.18 -2.38 3.68
CA TYR A 83 1.91 -0.96 3.93
C TYR A 83 0.41 -0.70 4.04
N PHE A 84 0.04 0.24 4.90
CA PHE A 84 -1.33 0.71 5.02
C PHE A 84 -1.35 2.21 5.23
N GLY A 85 -2.53 2.84 5.09
CA GLY A 85 -2.66 4.28 5.26
C GLY A 85 -4.09 4.75 5.04
N LYS A 86 -4.25 6.06 4.88
CA LYS A 86 -5.53 6.71 4.59
C LYS A 86 -5.46 7.36 3.21
N SER A 87 -6.40 7.03 2.34
CA SER A 87 -6.53 7.65 1.02
C SER A 87 -7.09 9.06 1.12
N SER A 88 -6.57 9.97 0.29
CA SER A 88 -7.14 11.31 0.07
C SER A 88 -8.37 11.30 -0.85
N SER A 89 -8.65 10.19 -1.52
CA SER A 89 -9.77 10.02 -2.44
C SER A 89 -10.78 9.01 -1.88
N ALA A 90 -12.06 9.29 -1.99
CA ALA A 90 -13.12 8.35 -1.65
C ALA A 90 -13.24 7.20 -2.68
N GLU A 91 -12.73 7.40 -3.90
CA GLU A 91 -12.80 6.42 -4.99
C GLU A 91 -11.66 5.40 -4.97
N ILE A 92 -10.55 5.72 -4.29
CA ILE A 92 -9.37 4.84 -4.12
C ILE A 92 -9.30 4.43 -2.66
N SER A 93 -9.45 3.15 -2.38
CA SER A 93 -9.55 2.64 -1.01
C SER A 93 -8.49 1.61 -0.68
N LEU A 94 -7.94 1.68 0.53
CA LEU A 94 -7.14 0.60 1.09
C LEU A 94 -8.08 -0.42 1.75
N LYS A 95 -8.19 -1.59 1.14
CA LYS A 95 -9.05 -2.67 1.65
C LYS A 95 -8.28 -3.50 2.67
N ASP A 96 -8.96 -3.91 3.73
CA ASP A 96 -8.41 -4.94 4.60
C ASP A 96 -8.40 -6.29 3.86
N THR A 97 -7.21 -6.76 3.55
CA THR A 97 -6.96 -8.06 2.90
C THR A 97 -6.32 -9.06 3.85
N SER A 98 -6.37 -8.78 5.15
CA SER A 98 -5.74 -9.61 6.19
C SER A 98 -6.31 -11.03 6.26
N GLY A 99 -7.56 -11.21 5.88
CA GLY A 99 -8.26 -12.48 6.02
C GLY A 99 -8.55 -12.88 7.47
N ALA A 100 -8.39 -11.94 8.42
CA ALA A 100 -8.65 -12.18 9.82
C ALA A 100 -10.13 -12.48 10.09
N LYS A 101 -10.38 -13.54 10.84
CA LYS A 101 -11.74 -13.94 11.26
C LYS A 101 -12.08 -13.30 12.61
N ASP A 102 -13.36 -13.11 12.85
CA ASP A 102 -13.87 -12.75 14.18
C ASP A 102 -13.76 -13.93 15.14
N GLY A 103 -13.62 -13.62 16.41
CA GLY A 103 -13.54 -14.61 17.48
C GLY A 103 -12.18 -14.51 18.20
N LYS A 104 -12.11 -15.12 19.39
CA LYS A 104 -10.91 -15.14 20.20
C LYS A 104 -9.98 -16.27 19.81
N VAL A 105 -8.69 -15.98 19.79
CA VAL A 105 -7.62 -16.95 19.55
C VAL A 105 -6.52 -16.79 20.58
N ALA A 106 -5.79 -17.88 20.86
CA ALA A 106 -4.62 -17.84 21.75
C ALA A 106 -3.33 -17.43 21.01
N SER A 107 -3.32 -17.61 19.67
CA SER A 107 -2.17 -17.29 18.83
C SER A 107 -2.62 -16.90 17.43
N LEU A 108 -1.86 -15.99 16.81
CA LEU A 108 -2.05 -15.55 15.43
C LEU A 108 -0.68 -15.36 14.77
N LYS A 109 -0.42 -16.09 13.68
CA LYS A 109 0.71 -15.79 12.80
C LYS A 109 0.31 -14.74 11.78
N VAL A 110 1.05 -13.63 11.76
CA VAL A 110 0.92 -12.53 10.78
C VAL A 110 2.02 -12.68 9.73
N ASN A 111 1.65 -12.76 8.47
CA ASN A 111 2.53 -12.87 7.31
C ASN A 111 2.49 -11.57 6.48
N ASP A 112 3.42 -11.46 5.53
CA ASP A 112 3.51 -10.36 4.55
C ASP A 112 3.59 -8.96 5.20
N VAL A 113 4.23 -8.84 6.36
CA VAL A 113 4.42 -7.58 7.06
C VAL A 113 5.77 -6.97 6.70
N HIS A 114 5.82 -5.64 6.58
CA HIS A 114 7.07 -4.92 6.31
C HIS A 114 7.81 -4.57 7.59
N LEU A 115 8.86 -5.34 7.96
CA LEU A 115 9.69 -5.14 9.16
C LEU A 115 11.16 -4.93 8.78
N CYS A 116 11.50 -3.80 8.17
CA CYS A 116 12.86 -3.56 7.67
C CYS A 116 13.87 -3.15 8.75
N CYS A 117 13.44 -2.60 9.89
CA CYS A 117 14.31 -2.07 10.94
C CYS A 117 13.64 -2.06 12.32
N ASP A 118 14.40 -1.73 13.36
CA ASP A 118 13.92 -1.71 14.75
C ASP A 118 12.75 -0.72 14.98
N LYS A 119 12.66 0.37 14.20
CA LYS A 119 11.52 1.29 14.27
C LYS A 119 10.21 0.64 13.82
N CYS A 120 10.27 -0.25 12.81
CA CYS A 120 9.09 -1.03 12.39
C CYS A 120 8.65 -1.99 13.50
N VAL A 121 9.60 -2.69 14.13
CA VAL A 121 9.33 -3.59 15.27
C VAL A 121 8.69 -2.82 16.42
N THR A 122 9.26 -1.65 16.77
CA THR A 122 8.70 -0.78 17.80
C THR A 122 7.28 -0.34 17.47
N ALA A 123 6.99 0.00 16.20
CA ALA A 123 5.66 0.41 15.77
C ALA A 123 4.64 -0.74 15.90
N VAL A 124 5.03 -1.96 15.49
CA VAL A 124 4.22 -3.18 15.66
C VAL A 124 3.97 -3.44 17.13
N THR A 125 5.00 -3.48 17.96
CA THR A 125 4.86 -3.77 19.41
C THR A 125 3.96 -2.74 20.10
N LYS A 126 4.10 -1.45 19.78
CA LYS A 126 3.22 -0.38 20.30
C LYS A 126 1.77 -0.53 19.82
N ALA A 127 1.56 -0.93 18.57
CA ALA A 127 0.22 -1.17 18.04
C ALA A 127 -0.45 -2.34 18.77
N LEU A 128 0.26 -3.47 18.88
CA LEU A 128 -0.22 -4.68 19.54
C LEU A 128 -0.50 -4.48 21.05
N GLY A 129 0.30 -3.66 21.71
CA GLY A 129 0.08 -3.31 23.13
C GLY A 129 -1.23 -2.56 23.40
N LYS A 130 -1.94 -2.09 22.36
CA LYS A 130 -3.28 -1.47 22.46
C LYS A 130 -4.41 -2.47 22.28
N VAL A 131 -4.11 -3.69 21.84
CA VAL A 131 -5.11 -4.73 21.58
C VAL A 131 -5.39 -5.49 22.86
N LYS A 132 -6.66 -5.50 23.27
CA LYS A 132 -7.07 -6.19 24.50
C LYS A 132 -6.78 -7.69 24.39
N GLY A 133 -6.11 -8.23 25.40
CA GLY A 133 -5.81 -9.65 25.51
C GLY A 133 -4.53 -10.10 24.82
N VAL A 134 -3.83 -9.24 24.07
CA VAL A 134 -2.48 -9.55 23.57
C VAL A 134 -1.49 -9.51 24.74
N THR A 135 -0.69 -10.58 24.89
CA THR A 135 0.32 -10.72 25.94
C THR A 135 1.74 -10.71 25.40
N GLY A 136 1.96 -10.96 24.10
CA GLY A 136 3.28 -10.95 23.50
C GLY A 136 3.26 -11.01 21.98
N ASN A 137 4.44 -10.81 21.38
CA ASN A 137 4.68 -10.99 19.96
C ASN A 137 6.17 -11.33 19.70
N THR A 138 6.44 -11.95 18.55
CA THR A 138 7.79 -12.33 18.09
C THR A 138 8.27 -11.46 16.93
N ALA A 139 7.79 -10.22 16.82
CA ALA A 139 8.20 -9.32 15.73
C ALA A 139 9.70 -8.97 15.85
N GLU A 140 10.43 -9.19 14.76
CA GLU A 140 11.85 -8.89 14.63
C GLU A 140 12.13 -8.16 13.33
N LYS A 141 13.27 -7.46 13.25
CA LYS A 141 13.69 -6.81 12.01
C LYS A 141 14.12 -7.81 10.95
N LYS A 142 13.88 -7.47 9.68
CA LYS A 142 14.25 -8.26 8.49
C LYS A 142 13.48 -9.58 8.33
N VAL A 143 12.41 -9.79 9.11
CA VAL A 143 11.46 -10.87 8.89
C VAL A 143 10.21 -10.35 8.18
N THR A 144 9.46 -11.23 7.53
CA THR A 144 8.20 -10.94 6.87
C THR A 144 6.99 -11.54 7.59
N SER A 145 7.25 -12.22 8.72
CA SER A 145 6.19 -12.81 9.54
C SER A 145 6.58 -12.80 11.01
N PHE A 146 5.57 -12.74 11.88
CA PHE A 146 5.72 -12.85 13.32
C PHE A 146 4.47 -13.47 13.94
N GLU A 147 4.57 -13.88 15.19
CA GLU A 147 3.46 -14.45 15.96
C GLU A 147 2.99 -13.47 17.04
N VAL A 148 1.67 -13.42 17.27
CA VAL A 148 1.02 -12.70 18.35
C VAL A 148 0.41 -13.73 19.29
N THR A 149 0.59 -13.57 20.61
CA THR A 149 0.07 -14.48 21.63
C THR A 149 -0.84 -13.76 22.63
N GLY A 150 -1.82 -14.49 23.20
CA GLY A 150 -2.77 -13.93 24.19
C GLY A 150 -4.16 -14.55 24.07
N ASP A 151 -5.18 -13.83 24.51
CA ASP A 151 -6.61 -14.16 24.33
C ASP A 151 -7.30 -12.96 23.67
N PHE A 152 -7.16 -12.84 22.35
CA PHE A 152 -7.51 -11.63 21.59
C PHE A 152 -8.30 -11.94 20.31
N ASN A 153 -8.94 -10.90 19.74
CA ASN A 153 -9.59 -10.99 18.45
C ASN A 153 -8.60 -10.63 17.32
N PRO A 154 -8.34 -11.51 16.33
CA PRO A 154 -7.45 -11.25 15.20
C PRO A 154 -7.78 -9.98 14.42
N LYS A 155 -9.04 -9.62 14.25
CA LYS A 155 -9.42 -8.38 13.55
C LYS A 155 -8.90 -7.14 14.27
N GLU A 156 -8.91 -7.11 15.60
CA GLU A 156 -8.40 -5.98 16.37
C GLU A 156 -6.88 -5.82 16.19
N VAL A 157 -6.13 -6.93 16.01
CA VAL A 157 -4.72 -6.91 15.69
C VAL A 157 -4.48 -6.16 14.37
N PHE A 158 -5.22 -6.49 13.30
CA PHE A 158 -5.03 -5.82 12.01
C PHE A 158 -5.53 -4.38 12.03
N VAL A 159 -6.60 -4.06 12.73
CA VAL A 159 -7.04 -2.67 12.94
C VAL A 159 -5.93 -1.84 13.63
N ALA A 160 -5.28 -2.40 14.65
CA ALA A 160 -4.19 -1.74 15.35
C ALA A 160 -2.94 -1.56 14.48
N LEU A 161 -2.57 -2.56 13.68
CA LEU A 161 -1.47 -2.48 12.71
C LEU A 161 -1.76 -1.42 11.64
N GLN A 162 -2.98 -1.42 11.08
CA GLN A 162 -3.42 -0.47 10.07
C GLN A 162 -3.43 0.97 10.60
N ALA A 163 -3.84 1.16 11.85
CA ALA A 163 -3.74 2.46 12.52
C ALA A 163 -2.28 2.93 12.70
N ALA A 164 -1.32 2.01 12.71
CA ALA A 164 0.12 2.30 12.74
C ALA A 164 0.76 2.41 11.35
N GLY A 165 -0.02 2.36 10.28
CA GLY A 165 0.47 2.46 8.90
C GLY A 165 1.07 1.19 8.32
N LEU A 166 0.82 0.05 8.97
CA LEU A 166 1.30 -1.28 8.62
C LEU A 166 0.12 -2.23 8.40
N THR A 167 0.34 -3.32 7.69
CA THR A 167 -0.62 -4.42 7.59
C THR A 167 0.11 -5.74 7.30
N GLY A 168 -0.65 -6.80 7.10
CA GLY A 168 -0.18 -8.14 6.76
C GLY A 168 -1.35 -9.06 6.49
N LYS A 169 -1.12 -10.38 6.56
CA LYS A 169 -2.14 -11.41 6.39
C LYS A 169 -2.13 -12.38 7.55
N ALA A 170 -3.32 -12.78 8.02
CA ALA A 170 -3.46 -13.90 8.92
C ALA A 170 -3.01 -15.19 8.19
N ALA A 171 -2.19 -16.02 8.84
CA ALA A 171 -1.93 -17.36 8.34
C ALA A 171 -3.25 -18.16 8.31
N LYS A 172 -3.39 -18.99 7.29
CA LYS A 172 -4.53 -19.93 7.19
C LYS A 172 -4.34 -21.09 8.12
#